data_19ef40a168aacf4d322eba8b772fe610
#
_entry.id   19ef40a168aacf4d322eba8b772fe610
#
_cell.length_a   1.000
_cell.length_b   1.000
_cell.length_c   1.000
_cell.angle_alpha   90.00
_cell.angle_beta   90.00
_cell.angle_gamma   90.00
#
_symmetry.space_group_name_H-M   'P 1'
#
loop_
_entity.id
_entity.type
_entity.pdbx_description
1 polymer ?
#
loop_
_entity_poly.entity_id
_entity_poly.type
_entity_poly.pdbx_seq_one_letter_code
_entity_poly.pdbx_strand_id
1 'polypeptide(L)'
;MAFDDMLSEHQAYLFERNGFVNAGPLISEAEADQLANEILTIIERREDSNFPQPLRIANLSREVEKPIWQIVNIWQASEAFSQLLKNTKLKHYISKLTGKSDFRIWHDQVQYKPSHVGGRLSWHQDLPKWPVMKGGTQLTAWIALDDAGPQNGCMVMVPGSHLKGNQNEWLHQHDGSWQLGHN
;
A
#
# COMPACT_ATOMS: atom_id res chain seq x y z
N MET A 1 7.87 -25.60 -6.78
CA MET A 1 7.80 -24.16 -7.12
C MET A 1 8.75 -23.92 -8.27
N ALA A 2 8.26 -23.47 -9.39
CA ALA A 2 9.11 -23.15 -10.54
C ALA A 2 9.99 -21.94 -10.20
N PHE A 3 11.24 -21.94 -10.66
CA PHE A 3 12.21 -20.84 -10.45
C PHE A 3 11.75 -19.49 -11.03
N ASP A 4 10.69 -19.48 -11.82
CA ASP A 4 10.14 -18.30 -12.50
C ASP A 4 9.32 -17.36 -11.58
N ASP A 5 9.09 -17.75 -10.34
CA ASP A 5 8.22 -17.03 -9.38
C ASP A 5 9.01 -16.20 -8.35
N MET A 6 10.32 -16.03 -8.57
CA MET A 6 11.24 -15.38 -7.63
C MET A 6 11.68 -14.02 -8.16
N LEU A 7 11.84 -13.03 -7.28
CA LEU A 7 12.48 -11.77 -7.68
C LEU A 7 13.85 -12.02 -8.32
N SER A 8 14.07 -11.45 -9.50
CA SER A 8 15.35 -11.51 -10.18
C SER A 8 16.41 -10.64 -9.52
N GLU A 9 17.69 -10.87 -9.81
CA GLU A 9 18.78 -9.97 -9.38
C GLU A 9 18.63 -8.57 -9.97
N HIS A 10 18.10 -8.48 -11.19
CA HIS A 10 17.81 -7.19 -11.81
C HIS A 10 16.73 -6.40 -11.05
N GLN A 11 15.67 -7.07 -10.58
CA GLN A 11 14.64 -6.43 -9.76
C GLN A 11 15.21 -5.96 -8.41
N ALA A 12 16.08 -6.73 -7.78
CA ALA A 12 16.76 -6.32 -6.54
C ALA A 12 17.64 -5.07 -6.77
N TYR A 13 18.41 -5.06 -7.86
CA TYR A 13 19.19 -3.87 -8.27
C TYR A 13 18.30 -2.64 -8.53
N LEU A 14 17.17 -2.80 -9.22
CA LEU A 14 16.23 -1.70 -9.44
C LEU A 14 15.63 -1.18 -8.15
N PHE A 15 15.32 -2.04 -7.19
CA PHE A 15 14.85 -1.64 -5.87
C PHE A 15 15.88 -0.79 -5.13
N GLU A 16 17.13 -1.23 -5.08
CA GLU A 16 18.21 -0.48 -4.44
C GLU A 16 18.40 0.90 -5.07
N ARG A 17 18.41 0.95 -6.40
CA ARG A 17 18.61 2.18 -7.17
C ARG A 17 17.45 3.16 -7.08
N ASN A 18 16.22 2.66 -7.21
CA ASN A 18 15.03 3.49 -7.37
C ASN A 18 14.27 3.71 -6.04
N GLY A 19 14.44 2.81 -5.05
CA GLY A 19 13.67 2.79 -3.81
C GLY A 19 12.34 2.06 -3.91
N PHE A 20 12.02 1.49 -5.08
CA PHE A 20 10.84 0.67 -5.33
C PHE A 20 11.08 -0.29 -6.50
N VAL A 21 10.29 -1.34 -6.56
CA VAL A 21 10.29 -2.30 -7.66
C VAL A 21 8.90 -2.90 -7.84
N ASN A 22 8.51 -3.17 -9.08
CA ASN A 22 7.37 -4.01 -9.37
C ASN A 22 7.82 -5.48 -9.26
N ALA A 23 7.27 -6.18 -8.28
CA ALA A 23 7.61 -7.57 -7.99
C ALA A 23 6.78 -8.58 -8.83
N GLY A 24 5.85 -8.09 -9.64
CA GLY A 24 4.88 -8.93 -10.36
C GLY A 24 3.72 -9.41 -9.47
N PRO A 25 2.91 -10.35 -9.96
CA PRO A 25 1.74 -10.82 -9.25
C PRO A 25 2.11 -11.58 -7.97
N LEU A 26 1.47 -11.21 -6.86
CA LEU A 26 1.65 -11.84 -5.56
C LEU A 26 0.53 -12.84 -5.25
N ILE A 27 -0.69 -12.51 -5.66
CA ILE A 27 -1.93 -13.26 -5.44
C ILE A 27 -2.60 -13.53 -6.79
N SER A 28 -3.51 -14.47 -6.83
CA SER A 28 -4.35 -14.74 -8.00
C SER A 28 -5.46 -13.70 -8.14
N GLU A 29 -6.05 -13.58 -9.32
CA GLU A 29 -7.23 -12.73 -9.57
C GLU A 29 -8.38 -13.10 -8.63
N ALA A 30 -8.67 -14.39 -8.42
CA ALA A 30 -9.72 -14.85 -7.51
C ALA A 30 -9.47 -14.42 -6.04
N GLU A 31 -8.22 -14.43 -5.58
CA GLU A 31 -7.87 -13.91 -4.25
C GLU A 31 -8.02 -12.40 -4.20
N ALA A 32 -7.65 -11.66 -5.24
CA ALA A 32 -7.84 -10.23 -5.33
C ALA A 32 -9.32 -9.84 -5.28
N ASP A 33 -10.18 -10.53 -6.06
CA ASP A 33 -11.63 -10.36 -6.06
C ASP A 33 -12.25 -10.63 -4.68
N GLN A 34 -11.82 -11.70 -4.03
CA GLN A 34 -12.27 -12.01 -2.67
C GLN A 34 -11.93 -10.87 -1.70
N LEU A 35 -10.68 -10.41 -1.69
CA LEU A 35 -10.23 -9.33 -0.81
C LEU A 35 -10.97 -8.02 -1.10
N ALA A 36 -11.19 -7.69 -2.38
CA ALA A 36 -11.94 -6.51 -2.79
C ALA A 36 -13.40 -6.54 -2.28
N ASN A 37 -14.07 -7.69 -2.39
CA ASN A 37 -15.44 -7.87 -1.89
C ASN A 37 -15.52 -7.76 -0.35
N GLU A 38 -14.50 -8.26 0.37
CA GLU A 38 -14.44 -8.11 1.83
C GLU A 38 -14.26 -6.65 2.26
N ILE A 39 -13.50 -5.84 1.50
CA ILE A 39 -13.38 -4.40 1.75
C ILE A 39 -14.74 -3.72 1.68
N LEU A 40 -15.52 -3.99 0.64
CA LEU A 40 -16.86 -3.41 0.47
C LEU A 40 -17.78 -3.80 1.63
N THR A 41 -17.79 -5.08 2.01
CA THR A 41 -18.57 -5.58 3.14
C THR A 41 -18.20 -4.90 4.45
N ILE A 42 -16.90 -4.72 4.71
CA ILE A 42 -16.41 -4.05 5.92
C ILE A 42 -16.82 -2.58 5.95
N ILE A 43 -16.75 -1.88 4.80
CA ILE A 43 -17.19 -0.49 4.70
C ILE A 43 -18.71 -0.36 4.95
N GLU A 44 -19.51 -1.26 4.37
CA GLU A 44 -20.96 -1.27 4.57
C GLU A 44 -21.34 -1.53 6.02
N ARG A 45 -20.65 -2.46 6.67
CA ARG A 45 -20.93 -2.88 8.05
C ARG A 45 -20.12 -2.14 9.12
N ARG A 46 -19.50 -1.00 8.80
CA ARG A 46 -18.63 -0.25 9.72
C ARG A 46 -19.34 0.26 10.98
N GLU A 47 -20.67 0.40 10.94
CA GLU A 47 -21.49 0.84 12.09
C GLU A 47 -22.14 -0.34 12.84
N ASP A 48 -21.94 -1.58 12.37
CA ASP A 48 -22.52 -2.78 12.96
C ASP A 48 -21.64 -3.31 14.09
N SER A 49 -22.04 -3.09 15.33
CA SER A 49 -21.32 -3.54 16.52
C SER A 49 -21.22 -5.07 16.69
N ASN A 50 -22.03 -5.85 15.94
CA ASN A 50 -21.99 -7.31 15.94
C ASN A 50 -21.05 -7.87 14.84
N PHE A 51 -20.49 -7.01 14.01
CA PHE A 51 -19.54 -7.40 12.97
C PHE A 51 -18.10 -7.12 13.43
N PRO A 52 -17.14 -8.02 13.17
CA PRO A 52 -15.73 -7.75 13.45
C PRO A 52 -15.27 -6.44 12.82
N GLN A 53 -14.64 -5.57 13.61
CA GLN A 53 -14.21 -4.27 13.15
C GLN A 53 -12.68 -4.19 13.04
N PRO A 54 -12.14 -3.51 12.04
CA PRO A 54 -10.72 -3.16 11.99
C PRO A 54 -10.38 -2.11 13.05
N LEU A 55 -9.11 -1.84 13.26
CA LEU A 55 -8.68 -0.81 14.22
C LEU A 55 -9.28 0.56 13.90
N ARG A 56 -9.40 0.90 12.61
CA ARG A 56 -9.93 2.19 12.17
C ARG A 56 -10.47 2.10 10.76
N ILE A 57 -11.62 2.74 10.53
CA ILE A 57 -12.13 3.10 9.21
C ILE A 57 -12.31 4.62 9.16
N ALA A 58 -11.78 5.28 8.14
CA ALA A 58 -11.91 6.71 7.99
C ALA A 58 -12.04 7.11 6.50
N ASN A 59 -12.84 8.13 6.23
CA ASN A 59 -12.79 8.84 4.96
C ASN A 59 -11.72 9.94 5.06
N LEU A 60 -10.68 9.85 4.24
CA LEU A 60 -9.56 10.81 4.20
C LEU A 60 -9.88 12.03 3.31
N SER A 61 -10.93 11.95 2.50
CA SER A 61 -11.34 13.07 1.65
C SER A 61 -12.03 14.16 2.45
N ARG A 62 -11.75 15.40 2.11
CA ARG A 62 -12.52 16.56 2.59
C ARG A 62 -13.85 16.72 1.84
N GLU A 63 -13.97 16.08 0.67
CA GLU A 63 -15.17 16.09 -0.18
C GLU A 63 -15.97 14.81 0.10
N VAL A 64 -17.17 14.96 0.65
CA VAL A 64 -18.04 13.80 0.99
C VAL A 64 -18.37 12.96 -0.25
N GLU A 65 -18.53 13.62 -1.39
CA GLU A 65 -18.87 12.98 -2.67
C GLU A 65 -17.69 12.26 -3.34
N LYS A 66 -16.46 12.47 -2.83
CA LYS A 66 -15.23 11.85 -3.36
C LYS A 66 -14.48 11.11 -2.26
N PRO A 67 -15.05 10.08 -1.67
CA PRO A 67 -14.43 9.43 -0.52
C PRO A 67 -13.14 8.74 -0.90
N ILE A 68 -12.20 8.74 0.07
CA ILE A 68 -11.02 7.88 0.09
C ILE A 68 -11.09 7.12 1.40
N TRP A 69 -11.53 5.88 1.34
CA TRP A 69 -11.61 5.06 2.54
C TRP A 69 -10.23 4.52 2.91
N GLN A 70 -9.82 4.81 4.13
CA GLN A 70 -8.66 4.20 4.77
C GLN A 70 -9.14 3.23 5.83
N ILE A 71 -8.69 1.98 5.74
CA ILE A 71 -8.98 0.92 6.71
C ILE A 71 -7.65 0.43 7.27
N VAL A 72 -7.43 0.64 8.55
CA VAL A 72 -6.18 0.27 9.24
C VAL A 72 -6.41 -1.01 10.04
N ASN A 73 -5.47 -1.95 9.94
CA ASN A 73 -5.53 -3.28 10.54
C ASN A 73 -6.80 -4.03 10.13
N ILE A 74 -7.08 -4.07 8.83
CA ILE A 74 -8.22 -4.78 8.26
C ILE A 74 -8.17 -6.29 8.58
N TRP A 75 -6.99 -6.83 8.81
CA TRP A 75 -6.79 -8.22 9.22
C TRP A 75 -7.56 -8.61 10.48
N GLN A 76 -7.95 -7.65 11.33
CA GLN A 76 -8.76 -7.89 12.53
C GLN A 76 -10.23 -8.18 12.20
N ALA A 77 -10.69 -7.72 11.04
CA ALA A 77 -12.06 -7.88 10.56
C ALA A 77 -12.20 -8.93 9.44
N SER A 78 -11.09 -9.45 8.92
CA SER A 78 -11.06 -10.34 7.77
C SER A 78 -9.99 -11.42 7.91
N GLU A 79 -10.42 -12.68 7.85
CA GLU A 79 -9.49 -13.82 7.84
C GLU A 79 -8.67 -13.85 6.55
N ALA A 80 -9.22 -13.47 5.39
CA ALA A 80 -8.47 -13.45 4.13
C ALA A 80 -7.32 -12.43 4.18
N PHE A 81 -7.53 -11.24 4.74
CA PHE A 81 -6.46 -10.29 4.99
C PHE A 81 -5.46 -10.79 6.03
N SER A 82 -5.91 -11.49 7.07
CA SER A 82 -5.01 -12.14 8.04
C SER A 82 -4.11 -13.19 7.38
N GLN A 83 -4.62 -13.96 6.41
CA GLN A 83 -3.82 -14.92 5.65
C GLN A 83 -2.86 -14.23 4.68
N LEU A 84 -3.27 -13.13 4.04
CA LEU A 84 -2.40 -12.34 3.17
C LEU A 84 -1.14 -11.85 3.92
N LEU A 85 -1.26 -11.44 5.18
CA LEU A 85 -0.11 -11.04 6.01
C LEU A 85 0.87 -12.18 6.26
N LYS A 86 0.44 -13.44 6.14
CA LYS A 86 1.26 -14.65 6.31
C LYS A 86 1.81 -15.18 4.98
N ASN A 87 1.62 -14.46 3.88
CA ASN A 87 2.03 -14.90 2.55
C ASN A 87 3.55 -15.14 2.49
N THR A 88 3.94 -16.37 2.20
CA THR A 88 5.34 -16.80 2.21
C THR A 88 6.14 -16.23 1.04
N LYS A 89 5.49 -16.00 -0.11
CA LYS A 89 6.11 -15.38 -1.29
C LYS A 89 6.48 -13.92 -0.98
N LEU A 90 5.58 -13.17 -0.34
CA LEU A 90 5.83 -11.81 0.12
C LEU A 90 7.02 -11.77 1.10
N LYS A 91 7.02 -12.64 2.11
CA LYS A 91 8.13 -12.75 3.05
C LYS A 91 9.46 -13.00 2.34
N HIS A 92 9.47 -13.88 1.35
CA HIS A 92 10.66 -14.18 0.57
C HIS A 92 11.13 -12.95 -0.23
N TYR A 93 10.23 -12.21 -0.87
CA TYR A 93 10.54 -10.97 -1.59
C TYR A 93 11.16 -9.92 -0.67
N ILE A 94 10.57 -9.69 0.48
CA ILE A 94 11.09 -8.75 1.48
C ILE A 94 12.48 -9.17 1.94
N SER A 95 12.69 -10.46 2.22
CA SER A 95 14.01 -11.00 2.61
C SER A 95 15.06 -10.74 1.55
N LYS A 96 14.74 -10.98 0.29
CA LYS A 96 15.68 -10.76 -0.82
C LYS A 96 16.02 -9.27 -0.99
N LEU A 97 15.03 -8.39 -0.93
CA LEU A 97 15.22 -6.95 -1.13
C LEU A 97 15.99 -6.28 0.02
N THR A 98 15.86 -6.81 1.23
CA THR A 98 16.44 -6.17 2.43
C THR A 98 17.68 -6.88 2.97
N GLY A 99 17.95 -8.12 2.52
CA GLY A 99 19.00 -8.96 3.08
C GLY A 99 18.72 -9.43 4.51
N LYS A 100 17.48 -9.34 5.00
CA LYS A 100 17.07 -9.70 6.36
C LYS A 100 16.07 -10.84 6.34
N SER A 101 15.97 -11.57 7.46
CA SER A 101 15.07 -12.71 7.62
C SER A 101 14.03 -12.53 8.73
N ASP A 102 14.23 -11.55 9.61
CA ASP A 102 13.33 -11.25 10.74
C ASP A 102 12.60 -9.93 10.50
N PHE A 103 11.27 -10.03 10.38
CA PHE A 103 10.40 -8.90 10.11
C PHE A 103 9.23 -8.89 11.08
N ARG A 104 8.79 -7.67 11.40
CA ARG A 104 7.54 -7.43 12.12
C ARG A 104 6.64 -6.58 11.26
N ILE A 105 5.39 -6.98 11.15
CA ILE A 105 4.37 -6.15 10.53
C ILE A 105 4.05 -5.00 11.49
N TRP A 106 4.18 -3.78 11.02
CA TRP A 106 3.78 -2.60 11.76
C TRP A 106 2.26 -2.46 11.76
N HIS A 107 1.68 -2.41 10.59
CA HIS A 107 0.24 -2.46 10.34
C HIS A 107 -0.02 -2.84 8.88
N ASP A 108 -1.21 -3.29 8.58
CA ASP A 108 -1.73 -3.28 7.23
C ASP A 108 -2.71 -2.12 7.06
N GLN A 109 -2.89 -1.70 5.82
CA GLN A 109 -3.74 -0.58 5.49
C GLN A 109 -4.33 -0.77 4.09
N VAL A 110 -5.64 -0.64 3.99
CA VAL A 110 -6.33 -0.55 2.70
C VAL A 110 -6.64 0.90 2.40
N GLN A 111 -6.50 1.27 1.13
CA GLN A 111 -7.01 2.50 0.57
C GLN A 111 -7.98 2.17 -0.56
N TYR A 112 -9.25 2.39 -0.34
CA TYR A 112 -10.29 2.18 -1.32
C TYR A 112 -10.82 3.52 -1.85
N LYS A 113 -10.78 3.65 -3.17
CA LYS A 113 -11.31 4.79 -3.92
C LYS A 113 -12.43 4.29 -4.80
N PRO A 114 -13.69 4.66 -4.56
CA PRO A 114 -14.78 4.28 -5.45
C PRO A 114 -14.55 4.78 -6.88
N SER A 115 -15.00 4.00 -7.84
CA SER A 115 -14.91 4.33 -9.27
C SER A 115 -15.52 5.71 -9.56
N HIS A 116 -14.87 6.47 -10.43
CA HIS A 116 -15.29 7.78 -10.92
C HIS A 116 -15.35 8.93 -9.91
N VAL A 117 -15.29 8.64 -8.59
CA VAL A 117 -15.46 9.67 -7.55
C VAL A 117 -14.30 9.75 -6.56
N GLY A 118 -13.33 8.84 -6.65
CA GLY A 118 -12.21 8.79 -5.71
C GLY A 118 -11.30 10.03 -5.78
N GLY A 119 -10.86 10.52 -4.62
CA GLY A 119 -9.92 11.63 -4.49
C GLY A 119 -8.46 11.25 -4.74
N ARG A 120 -7.58 12.24 -4.71
CA ARG A 120 -6.12 12.06 -4.80
C ARG A 120 -5.49 12.14 -3.42
N LEU A 121 -4.44 11.37 -3.20
CA LEU A 121 -3.56 11.55 -2.05
C LEU A 121 -2.37 12.40 -2.46
N SER A 122 -1.97 13.30 -1.56
CA SER A 122 -0.81 14.16 -1.75
C SER A 122 0.49 13.38 -1.76
N TRP A 123 1.50 13.92 -2.41
CA TRP A 123 2.86 13.40 -2.34
C TRP A 123 3.37 13.38 -0.91
N HIS A 124 3.97 12.28 -0.51
CA HIS A 124 4.54 12.13 0.83
C HIS A 124 5.58 11.00 0.87
N GLN A 125 6.32 10.96 1.95
CA GLN A 125 7.10 9.80 2.39
C GLN A 125 6.42 9.22 3.63
N ASP A 126 6.35 7.91 3.74
CA ASP A 126 5.67 7.24 4.85
C ASP A 126 6.43 7.33 6.17
N LEU A 127 7.75 7.05 6.15
CA LEU A 127 8.56 6.96 7.36
C LEU A 127 8.44 8.16 8.31
N PRO A 128 8.46 9.41 7.84
CA PRO A 128 8.31 10.56 8.73
C PRO A 128 6.93 10.64 9.41
N LYS A 129 5.94 9.92 8.92
CA LYS A 129 4.59 9.84 9.52
C LYS A 129 4.51 8.83 10.68
N TRP A 130 5.55 8.02 10.87
CA TRP A 130 5.61 6.98 11.89
C TRP A 130 6.71 7.25 12.92
N PRO A 131 6.56 8.25 13.79
CA PRO A 131 7.62 8.73 14.69
C PRO A 131 8.06 7.69 15.73
N VAL A 132 7.24 6.67 15.97
CA VAL A 132 7.57 5.56 16.89
C VAL A 132 8.51 4.53 16.26
N MET A 133 8.66 4.55 14.94
CA MET A 133 9.52 3.65 14.20
C MET A 133 10.93 4.22 14.13
N LYS A 134 11.80 3.82 15.06
CA LYS A 134 13.20 4.29 15.11
C LYS A 134 14.15 3.20 14.64
N GLY A 135 14.96 3.53 13.65
CA GLY A 135 15.99 2.63 13.11
C GLY A 135 15.42 1.45 12.31
N GLY A 136 16.32 0.59 11.85
CA GLY A 136 15.96 -0.59 11.07
C GLY A 136 15.59 -0.28 9.61
N THR A 137 15.38 -1.34 8.84
CA THR A 137 14.91 -1.26 7.46
C THR A 137 13.38 -1.27 7.47
N GLN A 138 12.77 -0.28 6.85
CA GLN A 138 11.33 -0.18 6.70
C GLN A 138 10.97 -0.36 5.23
N LEU A 139 9.95 -1.14 4.96
CA LEU A 139 9.49 -1.46 3.62
C LEU A 139 7.96 -1.56 3.62
N THR A 140 7.33 -0.97 2.63
CA THR A 140 5.89 -1.10 2.37
C THR A 140 5.70 -2.00 1.16
N ALA A 141 4.87 -3.02 1.30
CA ALA A 141 4.37 -3.80 0.17
C ALA A 141 2.99 -3.24 -0.23
N TRP A 142 2.92 -2.69 -1.43
CA TRP A 142 1.65 -2.24 -2.01
C TRP A 142 1.12 -3.32 -2.95
N ILE A 143 -0.10 -3.78 -2.72
CA ILE A 143 -0.74 -4.87 -3.44
C ILE A 143 -2.00 -4.32 -4.10
N ALA A 144 -2.04 -4.33 -5.43
CA ALA A 144 -3.24 -3.99 -6.18
C ALA A 144 -4.26 -5.13 -6.09
N LEU A 145 -5.51 -4.81 -5.82
CA LEU A 145 -6.64 -5.76 -5.81
C LEU A 145 -7.53 -5.61 -7.05
N ASP A 146 -7.21 -4.66 -7.91
CA ASP A 146 -7.81 -4.44 -9.23
C ASP A 146 -6.75 -3.88 -10.18
N ASP A 147 -7.09 -3.70 -11.43
CA ASP A 147 -6.20 -3.07 -12.41
C ASP A 147 -5.88 -1.64 -12.00
N ALA A 148 -4.63 -1.36 -11.69
CA ALA A 148 -4.18 -0.06 -11.23
C ALA A 148 -3.28 0.62 -12.29
N GLY A 149 -3.79 1.71 -12.87
CA GLY A 149 -3.11 2.51 -13.87
C GLY A 149 -3.23 4.02 -13.62
N PRO A 150 -2.55 4.86 -14.43
CA PRO A 150 -2.57 6.30 -14.27
C PRO A 150 -3.96 6.93 -14.31
N GLN A 151 -4.90 6.28 -15.00
CA GLN A 151 -6.27 6.75 -15.18
C GLN A 151 -7.21 6.40 -14.02
N ASN A 152 -6.84 5.46 -13.15
CA ASN A 152 -7.69 5.00 -12.05
C ASN A 152 -7.03 5.09 -10.66
N GLY A 153 -5.97 5.88 -10.54
CA GLY A 153 -5.41 6.24 -9.24
C GLY A 153 -4.35 5.28 -8.71
N CYS A 154 -3.54 4.69 -9.58
CA CYS A 154 -2.37 3.93 -9.16
C CYS A 154 -1.42 4.76 -8.30
N MET A 155 -0.55 4.06 -7.57
CA MET A 155 0.57 4.69 -6.88
C MET A 155 1.59 5.21 -7.92
N VAL A 156 2.12 6.40 -7.66
CA VAL A 156 3.20 7.00 -8.46
C VAL A 156 4.39 7.23 -7.54
N MET A 157 5.57 6.81 -7.98
CA MET A 157 6.82 6.87 -7.21
C MET A 157 7.86 7.71 -7.95
N VAL A 158 8.69 8.44 -7.19
CA VAL A 158 9.83 9.20 -7.74
C VAL A 158 11.11 8.38 -7.56
N PRO A 159 11.75 7.91 -8.65
CA PRO A 159 12.97 7.11 -8.55
C PRO A 159 14.09 7.83 -7.80
N GLY A 160 14.74 7.11 -6.88
CA GLY A 160 15.86 7.63 -6.09
C GLY A 160 15.47 8.62 -4.98
N SER A 161 14.18 8.89 -4.77
CA SER A 161 13.74 9.83 -3.71
C SER A 161 14.09 9.37 -2.29
N HIS A 162 14.20 8.06 -2.06
CA HIS A 162 14.61 7.48 -0.78
C HIS A 162 16.04 7.85 -0.37
N LEU A 163 16.91 8.21 -1.32
CA LEU A 163 18.30 8.63 -1.07
C LEU A 163 18.41 10.11 -0.66
N LYS A 164 17.31 10.88 -0.72
CA LYS A 164 17.29 12.32 -0.47
C LYS A 164 16.93 12.69 0.97
N GLY A 165 16.82 11.72 1.86
CA GLY A 165 16.35 11.93 3.23
C GLY A 165 14.88 12.35 3.31
N ASN A 166 14.49 12.95 4.45
CA ASN A 166 13.11 13.38 4.66
C ASN A 166 12.77 14.62 3.84
N GLN A 167 11.82 14.50 2.93
CA GLN A 167 11.32 15.54 2.04
C GLN A 167 9.91 16.01 2.40
N ASN A 168 9.28 15.50 3.47
CA ASN A 168 7.88 15.78 3.76
C ASN A 168 7.60 17.27 4.02
N GLU A 169 8.50 17.97 4.68
CA GLU A 169 8.34 19.41 4.90
C GLU A 169 8.33 20.19 3.58
N TRP A 170 9.28 19.89 2.70
CA TRP A 170 9.31 20.49 1.36
C TRP A 170 8.07 20.15 0.56
N LEU A 171 7.61 18.88 0.59
CA LEU A 171 6.40 18.42 -0.09
C LEU A 171 5.16 19.18 0.42
N HIS A 172 5.03 19.39 1.73
CA HIS A 172 3.90 20.14 2.31
C HIS A 172 3.86 21.60 1.86
N GLN A 173 5.02 22.23 1.72
CA GLN A 173 5.11 23.62 1.25
C GLN A 173 4.75 23.76 -0.24
N HIS A 174 4.93 22.69 -1.03
CA HIS A 174 4.74 22.66 -2.48
C HIS A 174 3.55 21.77 -2.90
N ASP A 175 2.74 21.32 -1.95
CA ASP A 175 1.57 20.49 -2.21
C ASP A 175 0.55 21.26 -3.05
N GLY A 176 0.23 20.72 -4.22
CA GLY A 176 -0.61 21.37 -5.23
C GLY A 176 0.14 21.88 -6.46
N SER A 177 1.46 22.04 -6.42
CA SER A 177 2.27 22.39 -7.59
C SER A 177 2.62 21.17 -8.48
N TRP A 178 2.52 19.96 -7.95
CA TRP A 178 2.73 18.73 -8.67
C TRP A 178 1.44 18.21 -9.32
N GLN A 179 0.83 19.04 -10.16
CA GLN A 179 -0.05 18.50 -11.18
C GLN A 179 0.88 17.79 -12.16
N LEU A 180 0.77 16.47 -12.27
CA LEU A 180 1.33 15.72 -13.39
C LEU A 180 0.86 16.46 -14.63
N GLY A 181 1.80 17.06 -15.36
CA GLY A 181 1.49 17.87 -16.52
C GLY A 181 0.59 17.08 -17.45
N HIS A 182 -0.53 17.65 -17.75
CA HIS A 182 -1.31 17.25 -18.90
C HIS A 182 -0.51 17.74 -20.12
N ASN A 183 0.24 16.84 -20.73
CA ASN A 183 0.66 16.90 -22.12
C ASN A 183 0.04 15.76 -22.87
#